data_f4a49754fc357ccc9069ff4524556aed
#
_entry.id   f4a49754fc357ccc9069ff4524556aed
#
_cell.length_a   1.000
_cell.length_b   1.000
_cell.length_c   1.000
_cell.angle_alpha   90.00
_cell.angle_beta   90.00
_cell.angle_gamma   90.00
#
_symmetry.space_group_name_H-M   'P 1'
#
loop_
_entity.id
_entity.type
_entity.pdbx_description
1 polymer ?
#
loop_
_entity_poly.entity_id
_entity_poly.type
_entity_poly.pdbx_seq_one_letter_code
_entity_poly.pdbx_strand_id
1 'polypeptide(L)'
;MLVVRWGMLELSGLPSWLGSLAKAHPTDVENVVGAELLDELLDAGGDSSWHSMVLQSLRNSSHEVAQLLLPRLVGWLAWSGLTMMQLPHSPSNEKKLSQVLDVLLAHAGPEIKGPLGELVGAQVGAAGTGPYLPFWLPVLFLLAPLRGVESMLPVLAALPVEPDGAAVRIIGSLFNERTGSGSTEWASKLAPAQLLRLTLEFHRHVRSEDDLVHDTVYSPGARDAAENGRRYIFEALMKASGPEALSAKLDLAADPLFERLRDRIAALAQERLAAEIDSSAWTPTEVAILLARNELSPKTTTDMAQLLVDRLDDLQELLLKDTGPRAGWASIDDENTLRPFIARELEVASREAYTVDQEAVTADGKETDIRLRAVSGYQATIELKVGEKGRSARELCDTIDNQLVKKYMAHRDARTGCLLVSVADPGKYWLHPGTGERIDRFGLQTLLQAKADEAQRRLGGEARVLALVLDLVPRLSTEKQAAGAAR
;
A
#
# COMPACT_ATOMS: atom_id res chain seq x y z
N MET A 1 -5.23 45.47 -31.22
CA MET A 1 -6.69 45.29 -31.34
C MET A 1 -7.12 44.71 -32.71
N LEU A 2 -7.02 45.44 -33.84
CA LEU A 2 -7.48 44.92 -35.14
C LEU A 2 -6.82 43.60 -35.58
N VAL A 3 -5.50 43.50 -35.45
CA VAL A 3 -4.73 42.31 -35.83
C VAL A 3 -5.15 41.07 -35.03
N VAL A 4 -5.44 41.20 -33.74
CA VAL A 4 -5.90 40.09 -32.87
C VAL A 4 -7.28 39.64 -33.34
N ARG A 5 -8.21 40.54 -33.64
CA ARG A 5 -9.52 40.22 -34.19
C ARG A 5 -9.45 39.47 -35.53
N TRP A 6 -8.51 39.83 -36.42
CA TRP A 6 -8.24 39.09 -37.65
C TRP A 6 -7.78 37.65 -37.38
N GLY A 7 -6.91 37.47 -36.38
CA GLY A 7 -6.44 36.14 -35.97
C GLY A 7 -7.57 35.23 -35.48
N MET A 8 -8.62 35.81 -34.87
CA MET A 8 -9.80 35.05 -34.42
C MET A 8 -10.72 34.57 -35.58
N LEU A 9 -10.53 35.08 -36.80
CA LEU A 9 -11.31 34.68 -37.99
C LEU A 9 -10.69 33.49 -38.73
N GLU A 10 -9.55 32.96 -38.30
CA GLU A 10 -8.94 31.81 -38.94
C GLU A 10 -9.68 30.52 -38.60
N LEU A 11 -10.10 29.79 -39.62
CA LEU A 11 -10.91 28.55 -39.52
C LEU A 11 -10.07 27.37 -38.96
N SER A 12 -8.74 27.41 -39.04
CA SER A 12 -7.83 26.34 -38.62
C SER A 12 -7.30 26.49 -37.20
N GLY A 13 -7.84 27.43 -36.42
CA GLY A 13 -7.41 27.73 -35.05
C GLY A 13 -6.64 29.05 -34.94
N LEU A 14 -6.09 29.33 -33.77
CA LEU A 14 -5.31 30.57 -33.54
C LEU A 14 -4.01 30.55 -34.35
N PRO A 15 -3.70 31.65 -35.10
CA PRO A 15 -2.53 31.69 -35.95
C PRO A 15 -1.22 31.61 -35.18
N SER A 16 -0.22 30.99 -35.77
CA SER A 16 1.09 30.76 -35.11
C SER A 16 1.81 32.08 -34.70
N TRP A 17 1.58 33.17 -35.38
CA TRP A 17 2.16 34.49 -35.02
C TRP A 17 1.52 35.13 -33.78
N LEU A 18 0.31 34.65 -33.37
CA LEU A 18 -0.37 35.23 -32.19
C LEU A 18 0.42 35.05 -30.89
N GLY A 19 1.21 33.97 -30.77
CA GLY A 19 2.13 33.80 -29.64
C GLY A 19 3.18 34.89 -29.50
N SER A 20 3.74 35.33 -30.64
CA SER A 20 4.68 36.45 -30.64
C SER A 20 4.01 37.77 -30.29
N LEU A 21 2.78 37.96 -30.77
CA LEU A 21 1.99 39.16 -30.43
C LEU A 21 1.58 39.14 -28.94
N ALA A 22 1.25 37.99 -28.39
CA ALA A 22 0.95 37.82 -26.97
C ALA A 22 2.12 38.21 -26.06
N LYS A 23 3.35 37.93 -26.47
CA LYS A 23 4.56 38.38 -25.76
C LYS A 23 4.76 39.89 -25.83
N ALA A 24 4.52 40.50 -27.00
CA ALA A 24 4.74 41.93 -27.21
C ALA A 24 3.61 42.82 -26.66
N HIS A 25 2.38 42.34 -26.75
CA HIS A 25 1.16 43.08 -26.39
C HIS A 25 0.17 42.19 -25.58
N PRO A 26 0.56 41.69 -24.40
CA PRO A 26 -0.24 40.73 -23.64
C PRO A 26 -1.65 41.24 -23.29
N THR A 27 -1.75 42.50 -22.86
CA THR A 27 -3.03 43.12 -22.49
C THR A 27 -4.01 43.22 -23.66
N ASP A 28 -3.49 43.56 -24.87
CA ASP A 28 -4.36 43.66 -26.05
C ASP A 28 -4.88 42.30 -26.51
N VAL A 29 -4.03 41.25 -26.46
CA VAL A 29 -4.39 39.88 -26.78
C VAL A 29 -5.40 39.35 -25.76
N GLU A 30 -5.12 39.50 -24.48
CA GLU A 30 -5.99 39.09 -23.39
C GLU A 30 -7.36 39.76 -23.45
N ASN A 31 -7.43 41.06 -23.72
CA ASN A 31 -8.71 41.78 -23.83
C ASN A 31 -9.57 41.31 -24.98
N VAL A 32 -8.97 41.01 -26.14
CA VAL A 32 -9.75 40.61 -27.33
C VAL A 32 -10.16 39.15 -27.27
N VAL A 33 -9.16 38.25 -27.06
CA VAL A 33 -9.41 36.79 -27.02
C VAL A 33 -10.17 36.40 -25.77
N GLY A 34 -9.87 37.06 -24.65
CA GLY A 34 -10.54 36.80 -23.38
C GLY A 34 -11.99 37.30 -23.32
N ALA A 35 -12.33 38.40 -24.05
CA ALA A 35 -13.72 38.85 -24.17
C ALA A 35 -14.55 37.83 -24.97
N GLU A 36 -14.04 37.41 -26.15
CA GLU A 36 -14.70 36.41 -26.99
C GLU A 36 -14.88 35.07 -26.24
N LEU A 37 -13.82 34.63 -25.53
CA LEU A 37 -13.86 33.43 -24.67
C LEU A 37 -14.97 33.52 -23.63
N LEU A 38 -15.11 34.64 -22.93
CA LEU A 38 -16.15 34.81 -21.93
C LEU A 38 -17.55 34.88 -22.56
N ASP A 39 -17.69 35.53 -23.69
CA ASP A 39 -18.97 35.59 -24.43
C ASP A 39 -19.42 34.17 -24.82
N GLU A 40 -18.50 33.33 -25.37
CA GLU A 40 -18.80 31.93 -25.67
C GLU A 40 -19.16 31.10 -24.38
N LEU A 41 -18.47 31.33 -23.29
CA LEU A 41 -18.73 30.62 -22.03
C LEU A 41 -20.02 31.05 -21.33
N LEU A 42 -20.39 32.32 -21.45
CA LEU A 42 -21.62 32.88 -20.87
C LEU A 42 -22.86 32.66 -21.77
N ASP A 43 -22.66 32.31 -23.02
CA ASP A 43 -23.78 32.01 -23.90
C ASP A 43 -24.65 30.91 -23.30
N ALA A 44 -25.91 31.24 -23.06
CA ALA A 44 -26.90 30.35 -22.44
C ALA A 44 -27.39 29.24 -23.40
N GLY A 45 -26.73 29.05 -24.57
CA GLY A 45 -27.12 28.12 -25.63
C GLY A 45 -27.69 26.81 -25.09
N GLY A 46 -29.01 26.67 -25.17
CA GLY A 46 -29.74 25.49 -24.68
C GLY A 46 -29.63 24.25 -25.59
N ASP A 47 -28.83 24.32 -26.65
CA ASP A 47 -28.72 23.28 -27.65
C ASP A 47 -27.47 22.38 -27.40
N SER A 48 -27.64 21.09 -27.69
CA SER A 48 -26.55 20.10 -27.73
C SER A 48 -25.45 20.38 -28.75
N SER A 49 -25.69 21.37 -29.65
CA SER A 49 -24.78 21.84 -30.69
C SER A 49 -23.72 22.86 -30.19
N TRP A 50 -23.77 23.31 -28.95
CA TRP A 50 -22.80 24.29 -28.45
C TRP A 50 -21.34 23.83 -28.65
N HIS A 51 -20.54 24.73 -29.19
CA HIS A 51 -19.14 24.51 -29.52
C HIS A 51 -18.36 25.80 -29.35
N SER A 52 -17.22 25.74 -28.65
CA SER A 52 -16.31 26.88 -28.53
C SER A 52 -15.13 26.73 -29.47
N MET A 53 -15.06 27.66 -30.42
CA MET A 53 -13.92 27.75 -31.32
C MET A 53 -12.67 28.25 -30.58
N VAL A 54 -12.84 29.15 -29.61
CA VAL A 54 -11.73 29.68 -28.81
C VAL A 54 -11.13 28.62 -27.95
N LEU A 55 -11.90 27.85 -27.16
CA LEU A 55 -11.38 26.79 -26.28
C LEU A 55 -10.66 25.69 -27.07
N GLN A 56 -11.25 25.25 -28.18
CA GLN A 56 -10.64 24.25 -29.05
C GLN A 56 -9.30 24.72 -29.61
N SER A 57 -9.25 25.97 -30.03
CA SER A 57 -8.05 26.59 -30.55
C SER A 57 -6.99 26.81 -29.46
N LEU A 58 -7.39 27.20 -28.25
CA LEU A 58 -6.52 27.40 -27.11
C LEU A 58 -5.82 26.11 -26.68
N ARG A 59 -6.53 24.96 -26.69
CA ARG A 59 -5.95 23.67 -26.34
C ARG A 59 -4.68 23.37 -27.15
N ASN A 60 -4.66 23.76 -28.41
CA ASN A 60 -3.57 23.51 -29.36
C ASN A 60 -2.71 24.75 -29.63
N SER A 61 -2.96 25.86 -28.94
CA SER A 61 -2.24 27.13 -29.15
C SER A 61 -0.84 27.11 -28.52
N SER A 62 -0.05 28.15 -28.81
CA SER A 62 1.19 28.36 -28.14
C SER A 62 0.98 28.63 -26.63
N HIS A 63 1.95 28.21 -25.84
CA HIS A 63 1.92 28.37 -24.37
C HIS A 63 1.69 29.84 -23.95
N GLU A 64 2.26 30.77 -24.66
CA GLU A 64 2.16 32.22 -24.39
C GLU A 64 0.73 32.74 -24.47
N VAL A 65 -0.04 32.30 -25.46
CA VAL A 65 -1.44 32.72 -25.62
C VAL A 65 -2.30 32.07 -24.54
N ALA A 66 -2.11 30.76 -24.32
CA ALA A 66 -2.87 30.04 -23.31
C ALA A 66 -2.66 30.63 -21.92
N GLN A 67 -1.41 30.91 -21.51
CA GLN A 67 -1.08 31.46 -20.18
C GLN A 67 -1.82 32.76 -19.86
N LEU A 68 -2.04 33.64 -20.84
CA LEU A 68 -2.77 34.89 -20.63
C LEU A 68 -4.24 34.65 -20.23
N LEU A 69 -4.83 33.53 -20.63
CA LEU A 69 -6.25 33.24 -20.46
C LEU A 69 -6.53 32.27 -19.31
N LEU A 70 -5.53 31.54 -18.82
CA LEU A 70 -5.72 30.60 -17.72
C LEU A 70 -6.37 31.23 -16.48
N PRO A 71 -6.00 32.45 -16.01
CA PRO A 71 -6.66 33.08 -14.87
C PRO A 71 -8.16 33.30 -15.07
N ARG A 72 -8.59 33.64 -16.31
CA ARG A 72 -10.02 33.80 -16.64
C ARG A 72 -10.75 32.48 -16.60
N LEU A 73 -10.12 31.40 -17.10
CA LEU A 73 -10.70 30.05 -17.06
C LEU A 73 -10.85 29.53 -15.63
N VAL A 74 -9.83 29.72 -14.78
CA VAL A 74 -9.91 29.40 -13.35
C VAL A 74 -11.01 30.22 -12.66
N GLY A 75 -11.08 31.52 -12.96
CA GLY A 75 -12.15 32.40 -12.43
C GLY A 75 -13.53 31.94 -12.86
N TRP A 76 -13.70 31.56 -14.14
CA TRP A 76 -14.96 31.02 -14.64
C TRP A 76 -15.32 29.68 -13.94
N LEU A 77 -14.38 28.77 -13.75
CA LEU A 77 -14.61 27.52 -13.01
C LEU A 77 -15.04 27.77 -11.56
N ALA A 78 -14.39 28.71 -10.90
CA ALA A 78 -14.73 29.05 -9.52
C ALA A 78 -16.15 29.61 -9.38
N TRP A 79 -16.55 30.45 -10.35
CA TRP A 79 -17.90 31.03 -10.39
C TRP A 79 -18.95 30.01 -10.87
N SER A 80 -18.72 29.31 -11.99
CA SER A 80 -19.68 28.41 -12.61
C SER A 80 -19.83 27.09 -11.87
N GLY A 81 -18.80 26.63 -11.19
CA GLY A 81 -18.82 25.40 -10.41
C GLY A 81 -19.96 25.41 -9.37
N LEU A 82 -20.15 26.51 -8.67
CA LEU A 82 -21.27 26.69 -7.74
C LEU A 82 -22.62 26.78 -8.46
N THR A 83 -22.65 27.42 -9.63
CA THR A 83 -23.88 27.64 -10.40
C THR A 83 -24.34 26.35 -11.07
N MET A 84 -23.42 25.56 -11.67
CA MET A 84 -23.74 24.28 -12.34
C MET A 84 -24.33 23.24 -11.39
N MET A 85 -23.94 23.24 -10.11
CA MET A 85 -24.54 22.36 -9.12
C MET A 85 -26.00 22.69 -8.79
N GLN A 86 -26.40 23.94 -8.99
CA GLN A 86 -27.73 24.43 -8.70
C GLN A 86 -28.65 24.41 -9.93
N LEU A 87 -28.08 24.34 -11.14
CA LEU A 87 -28.84 24.32 -12.41
C LEU A 87 -29.18 22.89 -12.82
N PRO A 88 -30.29 22.69 -13.57
CA PRO A 88 -30.56 21.42 -14.22
C PRO A 88 -29.39 20.98 -15.11
N HIS A 89 -29.18 19.67 -15.20
CA HIS A 89 -28.20 19.08 -16.08
C HIS A 89 -28.40 19.57 -17.55
N SER A 90 -27.30 20.07 -18.15
CA SER A 90 -27.29 20.57 -19.50
C SER A 90 -26.10 20.02 -20.30
N PRO A 91 -26.32 19.38 -21.43
CA PRO A 91 -25.23 18.92 -22.32
C PRO A 91 -24.28 20.04 -22.75
N SER A 92 -24.75 21.26 -22.88
CA SER A 92 -23.92 22.43 -23.17
C SER A 92 -22.96 22.73 -22.01
N ASN A 93 -23.41 22.69 -20.76
CA ASN A 93 -22.57 22.92 -19.58
C ASN A 93 -21.54 21.83 -19.38
N GLU A 94 -21.87 20.56 -19.70
CA GLU A 94 -20.89 19.47 -19.70
C GLU A 94 -19.74 19.72 -20.67
N LYS A 95 -20.07 20.13 -21.89
CA LYS A 95 -19.06 20.44 -22.93
C LYS A 95 -18.19 21.63 -22.53
N LYS A 96 -18.79 22.71 -21.99
CA LYS A 96 -18.05 23.87 -21.46
C LYS A 96 -17.07 23.46 -20.39
N LEU A 97 -17.54 22.72 -19.39
CA LEU A 97 -16.70 22.23 -18.28
C LEU A 97 -15.56 21.35 -18.81
N SER A 98 -15.85 20.37 -19.66
CA SER A 98 -14.85 19.46 -20.22
C SER A 98 -13.78 20.23 -20.99
N GLN A 99 -14.16 21.14 -21.90
CA GLN A 99 -13.20 21.89 -22.71
C GLN A 99 -12.34 22.85 -21.88
N VAL A 100 -12.92 23.51 -20.88
CA VAL A 100 -12.16 24.38 -19.96
C VAL A 100 -11.15 23.57 -19.17
N LEU A 101 -11.55 22.42 -18.62
CA LEU A 101 -10.64 21.54 -17.87
C LEU A 101 -9.52 21.00 -18.78
N ASP A 102 -9.82 20.64 -20.03
CA ASP A 102 -8.81 20.19 -20.99
C ASP A 102 -7.74 21.25 -21.27
N VAL A 103 -8.16 22.52 -21.47
CA VAL A 103 -7.22 23.64 -21.66
C VAL A 103 -6.35 23.86 -20.42
N LEU A 104 -6.95 23.85 -19.24
CA LEU A 104 -6.24 24.01 -17.98
C LEU A 104 -5.23 22.87 -17.75
N LEU A 105 -5.62 21.62 -18.00
CA LEU A 105 -4.71 20.48 -17.83
C LEU A 105 -3.54 20.53 -18.82
N ALA A 106 -3.79 20.99 -20.05
CA ALA A 106 -2.75 21.09 -21.09
C ALA A 106 -1.71 22.17 -20.80
N HIS A 107 -2.12 23.30 -20.22
CA HIS A 107 -1.29 24.51 -20.17
C HIS A 107 -0.97 25.01 -18.76
N ALA A 108 -1.65 24.56 -17.69
CA ALA A 108 -1.39 25.04 -16.33
C ALA A 108 0.01 24.63 -15.84
N GLY A 109 0.79 25.60 -15.40
CA GLY A 109 2.03 25.41 -14.67
C GLY A 109 1.79 25.02 -13.19
N PRO A 110 2.87 24.74 -12.45
CA PRO A 110 2.76 24.36 -11.02
C PRO A 110 2.01 25.38 -10.16
N GLU A 111 2.14 26.67 -10.49
CA GLU A 111 1.51 27.80 -9.79
C GLU A 111 -0.03 27.79 -9.91
N ILE A 112 -0.56 27.22 -10.98
CA ILE A 112 -2.02 27.10 -11.23
C ILE A 112 -2.51 25.71 -10.81
N LYS A 113 -1.72 24.65 -11.00
CA LYS A 113 -2.12 23.28 -10.67
C LYS A 113 -2.46 23.09 -9.19
N GLY A 114 -1.74 23.72 -8.27
CA GLY A 114 -2.06 23.66 -6.84
C GLY A 114 -3.43 24.24 -6.51
N PRO A 115 -3.68 25.55 -6.79
CA PRO A 115 -5.00 26.16 -6.60
C PRO A 115 -6.14 25.47 -7.37
N LEU A 116 -5.87 24.97 -8.58
CA LEU A 116 -6.83 24.20 -9.38
C LEU A 116 -7.19 22.89 -8.66
N GLY A 117 -6.22 22.19 -8.08
CA GLY A 117 -6.46 20.96 -7.30
C GLY A 117 -7.35 21.20 -6.08
N GLU A 118 -7.17 22.33 -5.38
CA GLU A 118 -8.05 22.71 -4.26
C GLU A 118 -9.47 23.02 -4.73
N LEU A 119 -9.61 23.79 -5.80
CA LEU A 119 -10.91 24.11 -6.39
C LEU A 119 -11.63 22.84 -6.84
N VAL A 120 -10.96 21.99 -7.61
CA VAL A 120 -11.52 20.72 -8.11
C VAL A 120 -11.91 19.80 -6.93
N GLY A 121 -11.07 19.72 -5.91
CA GLY A 121 -11.38 18.94 -4.70
C GLY A 121 -12.62 19.43 -3.98
N ALA A 122 -12.81 20.75 -3.88
CA ALA A 122 -14.02 21.34 -3.32
C ALA A 122 -15.27 21.02 -4.18
N GLN A 123 -15.14 21.07 -5.51
CA GLN A 123 -16.21 20.72 -6.44
C GLN A 123 -16.60 19.24 -6.37
N VAL A 124 -15.61 18.32 -6.29
CA VAL A 124 -15.87 16.88 -6.09
C VAL A 124 -16.60 16.63 -4.78
N GLY A 125 -16.17 17.28 -3.69
CA GLY A 125 -16.85 17.17 -2.38
C GLY A 125 -18.29 17.66 -2.38
N ALA A 126 -18.56 18.73 -3.13
CA ALA A 126 -19.89 19.32 -3.23
C ALA A 126 -20.79 18.61 -4.28
N ALA A 127 -20.21 18.01 -5.33
CA ALA A 127 -20.96 17.33 -6.41
C ALA A 127 -21.71 16.07 -5.93
N GLY A 128 -21.25 15.43 -4.87
CA GLY A 128 -21.84 14.17 -4.39
C GLY A 128 -21.92 13.13 -5.49
N THR A 129 -23.12 12.66 -5.84
CA THR A 129 -23.40 11.74 -6.97
C THR A 129 -23.95 12.48 -8.20
N GLY A 130 -23.81 13.80 -8.24
CA GLY A 130 -24.37 14.63 -9.30
C GLY A 130 -23.75 14.41 -10.69
N PRO A 131 -24.42 14.89 -11.74
CA PRO A 131 -24.04 14.61 -13.14
C PRO A 131 -22.67 15.18 -13.54
N TYR A 132 -22.17 16.17 -12.82
CA TYR A 132 -20.87 16.78 -13.11
C TYR A 132 -19.68 16.09 -12.43
N LEU A 133 -19.90 15.15 -11.50
CA LEU A 133 -18.83 14.37 -10.87
C LEU A 133 -17.91 13.67 -11.87
N PRO A 134 -18.41 13.04 -12.97
CA PRO A 134 -17.56 12.41 -13.99
C PRO A 134 -16.60 13.35 -14.72
N PHE A 135 -16.78 14.67 -14.63
CA PHE A 135 -15.86 15.66 -15.20
C PHE A 135 -14.82 16.15 -14.20
N TRP A 136 -15.22 16.35 -12.95
CA TRP A 136 -14.32 16.83 -11.89
C TRP A 136 -13.37 15.76 -11.38
N LEU A 137 -13.87 14.54 -11.22
CA LEU A 137 -13.12 13.47 -10.57
C LEU A 137 -11.85 13.07 -11.33
N PRO A 138 -11.85 12.89 -12.67
CA PRO A 138 -10.63 12.59 -13.42
C PRO A 138 -9.53 13.65 -13.23
N VAL A 139 -9.92 14.92 -13.20
CA VAL A 139 -8.98 16.02 -12.95
C VAL A 139 -8.39 15.97 -11.55
N LEU A 140 -9.20 15.61 -10.54
CA LEU A 140 -8.71 15.43 -9.18
C LEU A 140 -7.69 14.29 -9.11
N PHE A 141 -7.95 13.17 -9.79
CA PHE A 141 -6.99 12.06 -9.86
C PHE A 141 -5.66 12.45 -10.51
N LEU A 142 -5.68 13.30 -11.55
CA LEU A 142 -4.47 13.79 -12.19
C LEU A 142 -3.66 14.74 -11.29
N LEU A 143 -4.33 15.63 -10.56
CA LEU A 143 -3.70 16.66 -9.76
C LEU A 143 -3.34 16.18 -8.35
N ALA A 144 -4.22 15.37 -7.72
CA ALA A 144 -4.09 14.89 -6.34
C ALA A 144 -4.66 13.46 -6.21
N PRO A 145 -3.93 12.41 -6.69
CA PRO A 145 -4.45 11.04 -6.77
C PRO A 145 -5.01 10.49 -5.46
N LEU A 146 -4.31 10.69 -4.35
CA LEU A 146 -4.76 10.23 -3.02
C LEU A 146 -6.11 10.85 -2.64
N ARG A 147 -6.25 12.15 -2.84
CA ARG A 147 -7.51 12.86 -2.56
C ARG A 147 -8.63 12.38 -3.50
N GLY A 148 -8.30 12.05 -4.76
CA GLY A 148 -9.22 11.43 -5.71
C GLY A 148 -9.76 10.10 -5.18
N VAL A 149 -8.90 9.22 -4.70
CA VAL A 149 -9.28 7.94 -4.09
C VAL A 149 -10.16 8.14 -2.86
N GLU A 150 -9.75 9.00 -1.93
CA GLU A 150 -10.48 9.28 -0.69
C GLU A 150 -11.88 9.87 -0.96
N SER A 151 -12.02 10.70 -2.00
CA SER A 151 -13.29 11.29 -2.37
C SER A 151 -14.21 10.31 -3.10
N MET A 152 -13.66 9.45 -3.97
CA MET A 152 -14.43 8.53 -4.80
C MET A 152 -14.95 7.31 -4.05
N LEU A 153 -14.14 6.70 -3.19
CA LEU A 153 -14.50 5.44 -2.53
C LEU A 153 -15.79 5.52 -1.70
N PRO A 154 -16.04 6.56 -0.89
CA PRO A 154 -17.30 6.70 -0.17
C PRO A 154 -18.51 6.85 -1.11
N VAL A 155 -18.32 7.53 -2.24
CA VAL A 155 -19.38 7.69 -3.26
C VAL A 155 -19.73 6.35 -3.88
N LEU A 156 -18.73 5.56 -4.31
CA LEU A 156 -18.96 4.23 -4.87
C LEU A 156 -19.62 3.30 -3.86
N ALA A 157 -19.14 3.28 -2.63
CA ALA A 157 -19.69 2.43 -1.57
C ALA A 157 -21.18 2.70 -1.27
N ALA A 158 -21.65 3.93 -1.53
CA ALA A 158 -23.05 4.33 -1.32
C ALA A 158 -23.96 4.06 -2.53
N LEU A 159 -23.39 3.75 -3.70
CA LEU A 159 -24.17 3.54 -4.92
C LEU A 159 -24.63 2.08 -5.07
N PRO A 160 -25.81 1.84 -5.68
CA PRO A 160 -26.24 0.49 -6.01
C PRO A 160 -25.33 -0.13 -7.09
N VAL A 161 -25.23 -1.45 -7.08
CA VAL A 161 -24.53 -2.23 -8.11
C VAL A 161 -25.48 -2.48 -9.27
N GLU A 162 -25.27 -1.75 -10.36
CA GLU A 162 -26.09 -1.81 -11.57
C GLU A 162 -25.20 -1.86 -12.82
N PRO A 163 -25.52 -2.66 -13.85
CA PRO A 163 -24.66 -2.84 -15.02
C PRO A 163 -24.27 -1.53 -15.73
N ASP A 164 -25.20 -0.57 -15.85
CA ASP A 164 -24.99 0.74 -16.47
C ASP A 164 -25.27 1.90 -15.49
N GLY A 165 -25.08 1.64 -14.21
CA GLY A 165 -25.38 2.57 -13.13
C GLY A 165 -24.44 3.78 -13.05
N ALA A 166 -24.71 4.63 -12.06
CA ALA A 166 -23.88 5.81 -11.80
C ALA A 166 -22.42 5.45 -11.48
N ALA A 167 -22.19 4.34 -10.75
CA ALA A 167 -20.85 3.87 -10.43
C ALA A 167 -20.04 3.54 -11.70
N VAL A 168 -20.63 2.85 -12.66
CA VAL A 168 -19.99 2.52 -13.96
C VAL A 168 -19.59 3.78 -14.71
N ARG A 169 -20.49 4.79 -14.76
CA ARG A 169 -20.19 6.08 -15.41
C ARG A 169 -19.06 6.83 -14.71
N ILE A 170 -19.03 6.84 -13.38
CA ILE A 170 -17.97 7.47 -12.58
C ILE A 170 -16.64 6.76 -12.84
N ILE A 171 -16.60 5.44 -12.74
CA ILE A 171 -15.38 4.66 -13.00
C ILE A 171 -14.92 4.86 -14.46
N GLY A 172 -15.83 4.75 -15.42
CA GLY A 172 -15.53 4.92 -16.84
C GLY A 172 -14.97 6.30 -17.18
N SER A 173 -15.38 7.36 -16.46
CA SER A 173 -14.86 8.71 -16.70
C SER A 173 -13.35 8.83 -16.45
N LEU A 174 -12.78 8.04 -15.53
CA LEU A 174 -11.35 8.04 -15.23
C LEU A 174 -10.49 7.45 -16.37
N PHE A 175 -11.08 6.63 -17.24
CA PHE A 175 -10.37 5.87 -18.27
C PHE A 175 -10.85 6.21 -19.69
N ASN A 176 -11.64 7.26 -19.84
CA ASN A 176 -12.13 7.69 -21.15
C ASN A 176 -11.09 8.56 -21.86
N GLU A 177 -10.45 7.99 -22.88
CA GLU A 177 -9.42 8.66 -23.68
C GLU A 177 -9.92 9.92 -24.43
N ARG A 178 -11.23 10.04 -24.66
CA ARG A 178 -11.82 11.16 -25.40
C ARG A 178 -11.85 12.46 -24.61
N THR A 179 -11.74 12.40 -23.30
CA THR A 179 -11.84 13.59 -22.42
C THR A 179 -10.48 14.21 -22.07
N GLY A 180 -9.39 13.85 -22.77
CA GLY A 180 -8.05 14.40 -22.51
C GLY A 180 -7.49 14.09 -21.11
N SER A 181 -8.35 13.69 -20.19
CA SER A 181 -8.03 13.29 -18.82
C SER A 181 -7.73 11.79 -18.66
N GLY A 182 -7.77 11.01 -19.74
CA GLY A 182 -7.55 9.55 -19.74
C GLY A 182 -6.13 9.07 -19.44
N SER A 183 -5.26 9.96 -18.93
CA SER A 183 -3.94 9.55 -18.43
C SER A 183 -4.10 8.70 -17.18
N THR A 184 -3.53 7.51 -17.22
CA THR A 184 -3.52 6.54 -16.10
C THR A 184 -2.27 6.64 -15.23
N GLU A 185 -1.40 7.62 -15.48
CA GLU A 185 -0.15 7.82 -14.72
C GLU A 185 -0.38 8.04 -13.23
N TRP A 186 -1.56 8.56 -12.84
CA TRP A 186 -1.91 8.77 -11.44
C TRP A 186 -1.91 7.46 -10.63
N ALA A 187 -2.22 6.33 -11.25
CA ALA A 187 -2.25 5.04 -10.56
C ALA A 187 -0.86 4.61 -10.06
N SER A 188 0.22 4.98 -10.78
CA SER A 188 1.60 4.70 -10.35
C SER A 188 2.04 5.49 -9.11
N LYS A 189 1.28 6.53 -8.74
CA LYS A 189 1.51 7.36 -7.54
C LYS A 189 0.74 6.87 -6.31
N LEU A 190 -0.05 5.81 -6.46
CA LEU A 190 -0.84 5.22 -5.37
C LEU A 190 -0.05 4.11 -4.68
N ALA A 191 -0.18 4.04 -3.36
CA ALA A 191 0.35 2.91 -2.59
C ALA A 191 -0.48 1.64 -2.85
N PRO A 192 0.09 0.44 -2.64
CA PRO A 192 -0.61 -0.82 -2.86
C PRO A 192 -1.97 -0.93 -2.13
N ALA A 193 -2.08 -0.37 -0.93
CA ALA A 193 -3.34 -0.35 -0.17
C ALA A 193 -4.46 0.44 -0.86
N GLN A 194 -4.14 1.57 -1.54
CA GLN A 194 -5.11 2.31 -2.33
C GLN A 194 -5.50 1.56 -3.59
N LEU A 195 -4.53 0.95 -4.28
CA LEU A 195 -4.81 0.12 -5.45
C LEU A 195 -5.71 -1.08 -5.10
N LEU A 196 -5.49 -1.72 -3.95
CA LEU A 196 -6.34 -2.80 -3.44
C LEU A 196 -7.79 -2.31 -3.27
N ARG A 197 -7.99 -1.20 -2.57
CA ARG A 197 -9.34 -0.64 -2.33
C ARG A 197 -10.05 -0.29 -3.63
N LEU A 198 -9.34 0.33 -4.59
CA LEU A 198 -9.89 0.62 -5.91
C LEU A 198 -10.23 -0.67 -6.67
N THR A 199 -9.36 -1.68 -6.63
CA THR A 199 -9.59 -2.97 -7.28
C THR A 199 -10.87 -3.62 -6.76
N LEU A 200 -11.06 -3.66 -5.44
CA LEU A 200 -12.27 -4.23 -4.83
C LEU A 200 -13.54 -3.48 -5.24
N GLU A 201 -13.55 -2.14 -5.16
CA GLU A 201 -14.73 -1.36 -5.53
C GLU A 201 -15.03 -1.42 -7.04
N PHE A 202 -13.99 -1.42 -7.89
CA PHE A 202 -14.19 -1.53 -9.33
C PHE A 202 -14.77 -2.89 -9.72
N HIS A 203 -14.29 -4.00 -9.13
CA HIS A 203 -14.85 -5.32 -9.41
C HIS A 203 -16.24 -5.52 -8.81
N ARG A 204 -16.57 -4.82 -7.73
CA ARG A 204 -17.93 -4.84 -7.16
C ARG A 204 -18.95 -4.21 -8.10
N HIS A 205 -18.63 -3.05 -8.69
CA HIS A 205 -19.56 -2.28 -9.54
C HIS A 205 -19.48 -2.62 -11.03
N VAL A 206 -18.31 -3.02 -11.51
CA VAL A 206 -18.07 -3.39 -12.92
C VAL A 206 -17.81 -4.89 -12.96
N ARG A 207 -18.89 -5.67 -12.93
CA ARG A 207 -18.81 -7.14 -12.85
C ARG A 207 -18.43 -7.73 -14.20
N SER A 208 -17.61 -8.78 -14.22
CA SER A 208 -17.19 -9.44 -15.47
C SER A 208 -18.32 -10.16 -16.19
N GLU A 209 -19.37 -10.54 -15.47
CA GLU A 209 -20.56 -11.17 -16.04
C GLU A 209 -21.43 -10.22 -16.89
N ASP A 210 -21.25 -8.91 -16.68
CA ASP A 210 -21.95 -7.86 -17.40
C ASP A 210 -21.08 -7.26 -18.53
N ASP A 211 -19.89 -7.81 -18.82
CA ASP A 211 -18.97 -7.28 -19.82
C ASP A 211 -19.59 -7.35 -21.23
N LEU A 212 -19.42 -6.27 -21.98
CA LEU A 212 -19.96 -6.15 -23.33
C LEU A 212 -19.17 -7.01 -24.32
N VAL A 213 -19.90 -7.76 -25.15
CA VAL A 213 -19.32 -8.51 -26.27
C VAL A 213 -19.60 -7.76 -27.55
N HIS A 214 -18.55 -7.37 -28.26
CA HIS A 214 -18.65 -6.61 -29.51
C HIS A 214 -18.31 -7.49 -30.71
N ASP A 215 -19.31 -7.81 -31.54
CA ASP A 215 -19.12 -8.63 -32.73
C ASP A 215 -18.84 -7.79 -34.01
N THR A 216 -18.95 -6.46 -33.91
CA THR A 216 -18.75 -5.52 -35.01
C THR A 216 -17.96 -4.29 -34.59
N VAL A 217 -17.63 -3.42 -35.54
CA VAL A 217 -17.03 -2.11 -35.28
C VAL A 217 -17.99 -1.27 -34.43
N TYR A 218 -17.51 -0.79 -33.27
CA TYR A 218 -18.31 0.00 -32.35
C TYR A 218 -17.54 1.22 -31.84
N SER A 219 -18.24 2.14 -31.22
CA SER A 219 -17.64 3.28 -30.51
C SER A 219 -17.64 3.00 -29.02
N PRO A 220 -16.48 2.92 -28.37
CA PRO A 220 -16.40 2.67 -26.93
C PRO A 220 -17.23 3.68 -26.12
N GLY A 221 -18.00 3.16 -25.16
CA GLY A 221 -18.83 3.92 -24.24
C GLY A 221 -18.26 4.00 -22.84
N ALA A 222 -19.06 4.53 -21.90
CA ALA A 222 -18.67 4.61 -20.49
C ALA A 222 -18.46 3.22 -19.86
N ARG A 223 -19.23 2.20 -20.28
CA ARG A 223 -19.09 0.82 -19.82
C ARG A 223 -17.76 0.23 -20.26
N ASP A 224 -17.40 0.34 -21.54
CA ASP A 224 -16.10 -0.14 -22.05
C ASP A 224 -14.92 0.52 -21.33
N ALA A 225 -15.01 1.82 -21.08
CA ALA A 225 -14.00 2.55 -20.32
C ALA A 225 -13.91 2.04 -18.88
N ALA A 226 -15.03 1.72 -18.23
CA ALA A 226 -15.05 1.18 -16.88
C ALA A 226 -14.46 -0.24 -16.81
N GLU A 227 -14.75 -1.10 -17.80
CA GLU A 227 -14.16 -2.45 -17.94
C GLU A 227 -12.65 -2.37 -18.12
N ASN A 228 -12.18 -1.46 -18.96
CA ASN A 228 -10.76 -1.17 -19.13
C ASN A 228 -10.14 -0.67 -17.82
N GLY A 229 -10.82 0.20 -17.09
CA GLY A 229 -10.40 0.71 -15.79
C GLY A 229 -10.28 -0.38 -14.76
N ARG A 230 -11.27 -1.25 -14.63
CA ARG A 230 -11.25 -2.43 -13.73
C ARG A 230 -10.02 -3.28 -14.00
N ARG A 231 -9.75 -3.62 -15.27
CA ARG A 231 -8.58 -4.39 -15.67
C ARG A 231 -7.27 -3.66 -15.38
N TYR A 232 -7.21 -2.38 -15.70
CA TYR A 232 -6.01 -1.57 -15.51
C TYR A 232 -5.58 -1.47 -14.04
N ILE A 233 -6.53 -1.20 -13.12
CA ILE A 233 -6.21 -1.08 -11.69
C ILE A 233 -5.79 -2.43 -11.10
N PHE A 234 -6.44 -3.51 -11.49
CA PHE A 234 -6.02 -4.86 -11.12
C PHE A 234 -4.58 -5.14 -11.59
N GLU A 235 -4.26 -4.85 -12.86
CA GLU A 235 -2.90 -5.02 -13.38
C GLU A 235 -1.88 -4.12 -12.67
N ALA A 236 -2.25 -2.88 -12.33
CA ALA A 236 -1.39 -1.97 -11.60
C ALA A 236 -1.03 -2.54 -10.22
N LEU A 237 -2.00 -3.11 -9.49
CA LEU A 237 -1.76 -3.81 -8.23
C LEU A 237 -0.87 -5.05 -8.43
N MET A 238 -1.13 -5.86 -9.46
CA MET A 238 -0.32 -7.05 -9.74
C MET A 238 1.13 -6.68 -10.11
N LYS A 239 1.36 -5.56 -10.79
CA LYS A 239 2.70 -5.04 -11.14
C LYS A 239 3.41 -4.34 -9.97
N ALA A 240 2.70 -3.91 -8.95
CA ALA A 240 3.30 -3.25 -7.79
C ALA A 240 4.30 -4.18 -7.08
N SER A 241 5.35 -3.58 -6.51
CA SER A 241 6.50 -4.27 -5.92
C SER A 241 6.62 -4.01 -4.42
N GLY A 242 7.36 -4.87 -3.74
CA GLY A 242 7.70 -4.73 -2.33
C GLY A 242 6.71 -5.41 -1.38
N PRO A 243 7.02 -5.42 -0.07
CA PRO A 243 6.28 -6.17 0.95
C PRO A 243 4.83 -5.71 1.12
N GLU A 244 4.57 -4.39 1.01
CA GLU A 244 3.21 -3.86 1.07
C GLU A 244 2.36 -4.32 -0.12
N ALA A 245 2.97 -4.42 -1.32
CA ALA A 245 2.29 -4.92 -2.50
C ALA A 245 1.98 -6.42 -2.40
N LEU A 246 2.89 -7.20 -1.81
CA LEU A 246 2.65 -8.61 -1.53
C LEU A 246 1.45 -8.77 -0.58
N SER A 247 1.44 -8.01 0.54
CA SER A 247 0.31 -8.04 1.49
C SER A 247 -1.00 -7.69 0.81
N ALA A 248 -1.04 -6.60 0.05
CA ALA A 248 -2.25 -6.17 -0.66
C ALA A 248 -2.76 -7.22 -1.68
N LYS A 249 -1.86 -7.92 -2.37
CA LYS A 249 -2.22 -9.02 -3.30
C LYS A 249 -2.77 -10.23 -2.57
N LEU A 250 -2.20 -10.59 -1.41
CA LEU A 250 -2.71 -11.68 -0.58
C LEU A 250 -4.06 -11.33 0.05
N ASP A 251 -4.26 -10.08 0.47
CA ASP A 251 -5.55 -9.58 0.94
C ASP A 251 -6.60 -9.63 -0.18
N LEU A 252 -6.22 -9.25 -1.41
CA LEU A 252 -7.09 -9.40 -2.58
C LEU A 252 -7.47 -10.87 -2.84
N ALA A 253 -6.50 -11.79 -2.74
CA ALA A 253 -6.75 -13.23 -2.91
C ALA A 253 -7.68 -13.81 -1.84
N ALA A 254 -7.68 -13.23 -0.64
CA ALA A 254 -8.55 -13.64 0.46
C ALA A 254 -9.99 -13.10 0.33
N ASP A 255 -10.21 -12.04 -0.48
CA ASP A 255 -11.53 -11.44 -0.63
C ASP A 255 -12.50 -12.39 -1.39
N PRO A 256 -13.76 -12.53 -0.93
CA PRO A 256 -14.77 -13.37 -1.59
C PRO A 256 -15.02 -13.05 -3.06
N LEU A 257 -14.87 -11.80 -3.50
CA LEU A 257 -15.01 -11.39 -4.92
C LEU A 257 -14.00 -12.12 -5.81
N PHE A 258 -12.86 -12.54 -5.27
CA PHE A 258 -11.78 -13.19 -5.99
C PHE A 258 -11.61 -14.67 -5.68
N GLU A 259 -12.61 -15.31 -5.05
CA GLU A 259 -12.53 -16.72 -4.65
C GLU A 259 -12.10 -17.65 -5.80
N ARG A 260 -12.64 -17.44 -7.01
CA ARG A 260 -12.28 -18.22 -8.20
C ARG A 260 -10.86 -17.98 -8.73
N LEU A 261 -10.25 -16.84 -8.37
CA LEU A 261 -8.92 -16.44 -8.81
C LEU A 261 -7.88 -16.49 -7.68
N ARG A 262 -8.27 -16.90 -6.47
CA ARG A 262 -7.45 -16.89 -5.26
C ARG A 262 -6.07 -17.48 -5.49
N ASP A 263 -6.03 -18.75 -5.92
CA ASP A 263 -4.77 -19.46 -6.08
C ASP A 263 -3.89 -18.84 -7.17
N ARG A 264 -4.52 -18.33 -8.24
CA ARG A 264 -3.78 -17.64 -9.32
C ARG A 264 -3.19 -16.31 -8.85
N ILE A 265 -3.95 -15.51 -8.09
CA ILE A 265 -3.46 -14.23 -7.55
C ILE A 265 -2.31 -14.50 -6.58
N ALA A 266 -2.45 -15.49 -5.69
CA ALA A 266 -1.40 -15.87 -4.74
C ALA A 266 -0.13 -16.34 -5.47
N ALA A 267 -0.26 -17.18 -6.49
CA ALA A 267 0.87 -17.63 -7.31
C ALA A 267 1.58 -16.45 -8.00
N LEU A 268 0.83 -15.54 -8.66
CA LEU A 268 1.40 -14.36 -9.30
C LEU A 268 2.09 -13.41 -8.30
N ALA A 269 1.55 -13.29 -7.09
CA ALA A 269 2.16 -12.51 -6.02
C ALA A 269 3.51 -13.09 -5.59
N GLN A 270 3.61 -14.43 -5.47
CA GLN A 270 4.84 -15.15 -5.14
C GLN A 270 5.87 -15.08 -6.28
N GLU A 271 5.43 -15.29 -7.52
CA GLU A 271 6.31 -15.14 -8.70
C GLU A 271 6.91 -13.73 -8.79
N ARG A 272 6.10 -12.71 -8.53
CA ARG A 272 6.58 -11.33 -8.53
C ARG A 272 7.61 -11.09 -7.43
N LEU A 273 7.35 -11.58 -6.22
CA LEU A 273 8.30 -11.49 -5.11
C LEU A 273 9.61 -12.21 -5.44
N ALA A 274 9.55 -13.44 -6.01
CA ALA A 274 10.74 -14.17 -6.44
C ALA A 274 11.55 -13.38 -7.48
N ALA A 275 10.89 -12.81 -8.50
CA ALA A 275 11.54 -11.99 -9.51
C ALA A 275 12.19 -10.72 -8.92
N GLU A 276 11.61 -10.12 -7.88
CA GLU A 276 12.20 -8.98 -7.18
C GLU A 276 13.46 -9.35 -6.40
N ILE A 277 13.44 -10.50 -5.73
CA ILE A 277 14.63 -11.04 -5.04
C ILE A 277 15.73 -11.35 -6.03
N ASP A 278 15.40 -12.01 -7.15
CA ASP A 278 16.37 -12.37 -8.19
C ASP A 278 16.94 -11.14 -8.91
N SER A 279 16.20 -10.04 -9.00
CA SER A 279 16.65 -8.81 -9.64
C SER A 279 17.63 -7.99 -8.82
N SER A 280 17.74 -8.24 -7.51
CA SER A 280 18.73 -7.62 -6.65
C SER A 280 20.11 -8.27 -6.86
N ALA A 281 20.88 -7.83 -7.87
CA ALA A 281 22.21 -8.32 -8.11
C ALA A 281 23.13 -8.10 -6.90
N TRP A 282 23.71 -9.18 -6.40
CA TRP A 282 24.72 -9.09 -5.34
C TRP A 282 25.98 -8.40 -5.85
N THR A 283 26.54 -7.55 -5.04
CA THR A 283 27.85 -6.96 -5.35
C THR A 283 28.94 -8.02 -5.24
N PRO A 284 30.06 -7.87 -5.97
CA PRO A 284 31.20 -8.80 -5.85
C PRO A 284 31.67 -8.97 -4.39
N THR A 285 31.57 -7.92 -3.59
CA THR A 285 31.94 -7.95 -2.15
C THR A 285 30.96 -8.83 -1.35
N GLU A 286 29.65 -8.75 -1.62
CA GLU A 286 28.64 -9.60 -0.97
C GLU A 286 28.82 -11.06 -1.34
N VAL A 287 29.12 -11.35 -2.61
CA VAL A 287 29.44 -12.72 -3.05
C VAL A 287 30.67 -13.24 -2.34
N ALA A 288 31.74 -12.42 -2.22
CA ALA A 288 32.95 -12.81 -1.50
C ALA A 288 32.67 -13.07 0.01
N ILE A 289 31.86 -12.25 0.65
CA ILE A 289 31.44 -12.43 2.06
C ILE A 289 30.62 -13.71 2.19
N LEU A 290 29.64 -13.94 1.29
CA LEU A 290 28.83 -15.14 1.31
C LEU A 290 29.69 -16.41 1.16
N LEU A 291 30.63 -16.40 0.22
CA LEU A 291 31.55 -17.53 0.01
C LEU A 291 32.47 -17.78 1.21
N ALA A 292 32.90 -16.71 1.88
CA ALA A 292 33.80 -16.81 3.06
C ALA A 292 33.08 -17.21 4.35
N ARG A 293 31.84 -16.72 4.56
CA ARG A 293 31.12 -16.83 5.83
C ARG A 293 29.87 -17.71 5.72
N ASN A 294 29.44 -18.01 4.52
CA ASN A 294 28.21 -18.71 4.19
C ASN A 294 26.95 -18.00 4.70
N GLU A 295 27.04 -16.68 4.93
CA GLU A 295 25.95 -15.84 5.43
C GLU A 295 26.20 -14.35 5.12
N LEU A 296 25.12 -13.59 4.85
CA LEU A 296 25.15 -12.13 4.69
C LEU A 296 24.57 -11.44 5.92
N SER A 297 25.12 -10.28 6.24
CA SER A 297 24.54 -9.44 7.30
C SER A 297 23.17 -8.87 6.85
N PRO A 298 22.13 -8.97 7.70
CA PRO A 298 20.81 -8.41 7.43
C PRO A 298 20.86 -6.93 7.06
N LYS A 299 20.09 -6.54 6.03
CA LYS A 299 20.00 -5.16 5.55
C LYS A 299 18.60 -4.55 5.71
N THR A 300 17.63 -5.38 6.04
CA THR A 300 16.22 -4.97 6.24
C THR A 300 15.65 -5.63 7.48
N THR A 301 14.48 -5.15 7.93
CA THR A 301 13.71 -5.81 8.99
C THR A 301 13.34 -7.24 8.63
N THR A 302 13.01 -7.48 7.36
CA THR A 302 12.66 -8.82 6.86
C THR A 302 13.85 -9.77 6.91
N ASP A 303 15.04 -9.32 6.48
CA ASP A 303 16.27 -10.13 6.57
C ASP A 303 16.60 -10.45 8.04
N MET A 304 16.42 -9.45 8.92
CA MET A 304 16.66 -9.65 10.36
C MET A 304 15.67 -10.64 10.99
N ALA A 305 14.42 -10.62 10.52
CA ALA A 305 13.41 -11.59 10.95
C ALA A 305 13.72 -13.00 10.46
N GLN A 306 14.11 -13.14 9.19
CA GLN A 306 14.51 -14.44 8.65
C GLN A 306 15.74 -14.99 9.36
N LEU A 307 16.75 -14.16 9.58
CA LEU A 307 17.93 -14.55 10.37
C LEU A 307 17.53 -15.05 11.75
N LEU A 308 16.62 -14.36 12.45
CA LEU A 308 16.16 -14.80 13.77
C LEU A 308 15.47 -16.17 13.70
N VAL A 309 14.62 -16.40 12.71
CA VAL A 309 13.97 -17.71 12.48
C VAL A 309 15.02 -18.79 12.29
N ASP A 310 15.98 -18.59 11.38
CA ASP A 310 17.05 -19.54 11.10
C ASP A 310 17.89 -19.86 12.37
N ARG A 311 18.19 -18.85 13.18
CA ARG A 311 18.92 -19.06 14.46
C ARG A 311 18.09 -19.82 15.50
N LEU A 312 16.78 -19.60 15.55
CA LEU A 312 15.91 -20.36 16.44
C LEU A 312 15.78 -21.82 15.99
N ASP A 313 15.74 -22.07 14.67
CA ASP A 313 15.76 -23.41 14.11
C ASP A 313 17.10 -24.11 14.37
N ASP A 314 18.24 -23.42 14.17
CA ASP A 314 19.57 -23.93 14.53
C ASP A 314 19.66 -24.34 16.02
N LEU A 315 19.07 -23.55 16.93
CA LEU A 315 19.00 -23.91 18.36
C LEU A 315 18.16 -25.18 18.60
N GLN A 316 17.02 -25.32 17.90
CA GLN A 316 16.21 -26.52 18.01
C GLN A 316 16.95 -27.75 17.47
N GLU A 317 17.62 -27.64 16.34
CA GLU A 317 18.46 -28.72 15.77
C GLU A 317 19.62 -29.09 16.68
N LEU A 318 20.30 -28.11 17.31
CA LEU A 318 21.36 -28.35 18.25
C LEU A 318 20.90 -29.23 19.44
N LEU A 319 19.66 -28.98 19.91
CA LEU A 319 19.07 -29.76 20.99
C LEU A 319 18.69 -31.20 20.57
N LEU A 320 18.64 -31.50 19.28
CA LEU A 320 18.36 -32.83 18.75
C LEU A 320 19.60 -33.71 18.63
N LYS A 321 20.79 -33.11 18.64
CA LYS A 321 22.07 -33.83 18.53
C LYS A 321 22.37 -34.62 19.80
N ASP A 322 22.96 -35.81 19.62
CA ASP A 322 23.35 -36.70 20.77
C ASP A 322 24.33 -36.01 21.73
N THR A 323 25.20 -35.16 21.19
CA THR A 323 26.17 -34.35 21.96
C THR A 323 25.64 -32.96 22.30
N GLY A 324 24.36 -32.69 22.06
CA GLY A 324 23.73 -31.40 22.28
C GLY A 324 23.59 -31.02 23.77
N PRO A 325 23.39 -29.76 24.08
CA PRO A 325 23.35 -29.23 25.44
C PRO A 325 22.03 -29.51 26.19
N ARG A 326 21.09 -30.20 25.59
CA ARG A 326 19.69 -30.42 26.08
C ARG A 326 19.66 -30.82 27.56
N ALA A 327 20.44 -31.87 27.95
CA ALA A 327 20.43 -32.40 29.32
C ALA A 327 20.97 -31.39 30.32
N GLY A 328 22.00 -30.64 29.94
CA GLY A 328 22.56 -29.56 30.76
C GLY A 328 21.58 -28.39 30.93
N TRP A 329 20.97 -27.96 29.83
CA TRP A 329 20.00 -26.84 29.86
C TRP A 329 18.69 -27.23 30.57
N ALA A 330 18.26 -28.48 30.52
CA ALA A 330 17.10 -28.98 31.21
C ALA A 330 17.19 -28.91 32.73
N SER A 331 18.41 -28.86 33.28
CA SER A 331 18.64 -28.72 34.72
C SER A 331 18.66 -27.25 35.20
N ILE A 332 18.52 -26.29 34.30
CA ILE A 332 18.58 -24.85 34.62
C ILE A 332 17.13 -24.34 34.79
N ASP A 333 16.84 -23.86 35.98
CA ASP A 333 15.53 -23.33 36.37
C ASP A 333 15.51 -21.80 36.51
N ASP A 334 16.59 -21.13 36.08
CA ASP A 334 16.73 -19.68 36.15
C ASP A 334 17.05 -19.03 34.80
N GLU A 335 16.32 -17.96 34.46
CA GLU A 335 16.48 -17.22 33.21
C GLU A 335 17.88 -16.61 33.07
N ASN A 336 18.41 -16.03 34.14
CA ASN A 336 19.75 -15.41 34.14
C ASN A 336 20.87 -16.43 33.95
N THR A 337 20.66 -17.66 34.41
CA THR A 337 21.62 -18.77 34.22
C THR A 337 21.49 -19.37 32.80
N LEU A 338 20.28 -19.49 32.21
CA LEU A 338 20.09 -20.09 30.90
C LEU A 338 20.50 -19.11 29.78
N ARG A 339 20.25 -17.82 29.97
CA ARG A 339 20.51 -16.77 28.96
C ARG A 339 21.93 -16.78 28.38
N PRO A 340 23.01 -16.82 29.18
CA PRO A 340 24.38 -16.86 28.66
C PRO A 340 24.67 -18.07 27.76
N PHE A 341 24.08 -19.22 28.04
CA PHE A 341 24.25 -20.40 27.19
C PHE A 341 23.59 -20.22 25.83
N ILE A 342 22.35 -19.73 25.81
CA ILE A 342 21.65 -19.44 24.55
C ILE A 342 22.38 -18.34 23.76
N ALA A 343 22.78 -17.26 24.42
CA ALA A 343 23.52 -16.16 23.79
C ALA A 343 24.83 -16.64 23.17
N ARG A 344 25.57 -17.55 23.87
CA ARG A 344 26.79 -18.13 23.32
C ARG A 344 26.56 -18.95 22.06
N GLU A 345 25.51 -19.77 22.01
CA GLU A 345 25.20 -20.53 20.79
C GLU A 345 24.83 -19.61 19.64
N LEU A 346 24.05 -18.56 19.91
CA LEU A 346 23.71 -17.53 18.93
C LEU A 346 24.97 -16.77 18.44
N GLU A 347 25.91 -16.49 19.32
CA GLU A 347 27.19 -15.85 18.98
C GLU A 347 28.08 -16.77 18.12
N VAL A 348 28.19 -18.05 18.45
CA VAL A 348 28.89 -19.04 17.63
C VAL A 348 28.24 -19.16 16.22
N ALA A 349 26.94 -19.13 16.17
CA ALA A 349 26.18 -19.16 14.91
C ALA A 349 26.19 -17.83 14.13
N SER A 350 26.72 -16.73 14.69
CA SER A 350 26.66 -15.39 14.08
C SER A 350 27.45 -15.27 12.78
N ARG A 351 28.53 -16.01 12.63
CA ARG A 351 29.47 -15.94 11.49
C ARG A 351 29.82 -14.50 11.09
N GLU A 352 29.86 -13.61 12.08
CA GLU A 352 30.09 -12.16 11.92
C GLU A 352 28.99 -11.41 11.12
N ALA A 353 27.83 -12.01 10.89
CA ALA A 353 26.70 -11.33 10.26
C ALA A 353 25.98 -10.39 11.23
N TYR A 354 26.10 -10.67 12.54
CA TYR A 354 25.53 -9.88 13.63
C TYR A 354 26.34 -10.05 14.90
N THR A 355 26.13 -9.16 15.87
CA THR A 355 26.63 -9.28 17.26
C THR A 355 25.52 -9.70 18.20
N VAL A 356 25.88 -10.33 19.32
CA VAL A 356 24.95 -10.74 20.38
C VAL A 356 25.24 -9.93 21.64
N ASP A 357 24.26 -9.13 22.05
CA ASP A 357 24.33 -8.36 23.30
C ASP A 357 23.40 -9.01 24.33
N GLN A 358 23.88 -9.19 25.59
CA GLN A 358 23.06 -9.62 26.73
C GLN A 358 22.75 -8.41 27.60
N GLU A 359 21.55 -8.35 28.19
CA GLU A 359 21.12 -7.23 29.05
C GLU A 359 21.31 -5.86 28.41
N ALA A 360 21.14 -5.81 27.06
CA ALA A 360 21.33 -4.58 26.34
C ALA A 360 20.24 -3.56 26.70
N VAL A 361 20.67 -2.38 27.13
CA VAL A 361 19.74 -1.29 27.48
C VAL A 361 19.14 -0.69 26.22
N THR A 362 17.80 -0.58 26.16
CA THR A 362 17.09 0.12 25.09
C THR A 362 17.19 1.63 25.23
N ALA A 363 16.80 2.39 24.18
CA ALA A 363 16.76 3.85 24.22
C ALA A 363 15.93 4.41 25.40
N ASP A 364 14.94 3.65 25.88
CA ASP A 364 14.09 3.99 27.02
C ASP A 364 14.62 3.47 28.36
N GLY A 365 15.89 3.04 28.43
CA GLY A 365 16.54 2.58 29.68
C GLY A 365 16.04 1.22 30.15
N LYS A 366 15.52 0.34 29.28
CA LYS A 366 15.03 -1.01 29.62
C LYS A 366 15.99 -2.06 29.10
N GLU A 367 16.21 -3.10 29.90
CA GLU A 367 17.10 -4.21 29.57
C GLU A 367 16.34 -5.28 28.78
N THR A 368 16.98 -5.79 27.73
CA THR A 368 16.52 -6.96 26.94
C THR A 368 17.33 -8.18 27.38
N ASP A 369 16.72 -9.37 27.34
CA ASP A 369 17.49 -10.58 27.71
C ASP A 369 18.62 -10.84 26.69
N ILE A 370 18.28 -10.92 25.39
CA ILE A 370 19.27 -11.13 24.32
C ILE A 370 18.89 -10.23 23.15
N ARG A 371 19.88 -9.56 22.56
CA ARG A 371 19.71 -8.72 21.36
C ARG A 371 20.70 -9.13 20.29
N LEU A 372 20.19 -9.39 19.09
CA LEU A 372 20.99 -9.56 17.89
C LEU A 372 21.05 -8.23 17.15
N ARG A 373 22.24 -7.79 16.76
CA ARG A 373 22.44 -6.51 16.06
C ARG A 373 23.25 -6.71 14.80
N ALA A 374 22.65 -6.44 13.64
CA ALA A 374 23.33 -6.45 12.36
C ALA A 374 24.22 -5.19 12.19
N VAL A 375 25.24 -5.28 11.34
CA VAL A 375 26.11 -4.14 10.99
C VAL A 375 25.32 -2.99 10.38
N SER A 376 24.23 -3.28 9.67
CA SER A 376 23.30 -2.30 9.11
C SER A 376 22.52 -1.49 10.16
N GLY A 377 22.56 -1.89 11.46
CA GLY A 377 21.81 -1.29 12.55
C GLY A 377 20.47 -1.98 12.86
N TYR A 378 19.95 -2.86 12.00
CA TYR A 378 18.73 -3.63 12.28
C TYR A 378 18.95 -4.60 13.45
N GLN A 379 17.91 -4.78 14.27
CA GLN A 379 18.00 -5.52 15.51
C GLN A 379 16.84 -6.50 15.67
N ALA A 380 17.14 -7.65 16.30
CA ALA A 380 16.12 -8.56 16.81
C ALA A 380 16.33 -8.77 18.32
N THR A 381 15.23 -8.89 19.06
CA THR A 381 15.24 -9.08 20.50
C THR A 381 14.60 -10.40 20.85
N ILE A 382 15.24 -11.17 21.74
CA ILE A 382 14.69 -12.38 22.33
C ILE A 382 14.42 -12.10 23.82
N GLU A 383 13.17 -12.29 24.22
CA GLU A 383 12.76 -12.32 25.63
C GLU A 383 12.69 -13.78 26.06
N LEU A 384 13.49 -14.16 27.07
CA LEU A 384 13.60 -15.54 27.58
C LEU A 384 12.72 -15.73 28.81
N LYS A 385 12.00 -16.84 28.85
CA LYS A 385 11.23 -17.28 30.01
C LYS A 385 11.46 -18.76 30.30
N VAL A 386 11.58 -19.12 31.56
CA VAL A 386 11.61 -20.51 32.01
C VAL A 386 10.19 -20.94 32.38
N GLY A 387 9.66 -21.93 31.66
CA GLY A 387 8.27 -22.37 31.78
C GLY A 387 7.91 -22.99 33.12
N GLU A 388 8.90 -23.54 33.84
CA GLU A 388 8.75 -24.16 35.15
C GLU A 388 8.50 -23.16 36.30
N LYS A 389 8.83 -21.89 36.12
CA LYS A 389 8.74 -20.84 37.19
C LYS A 389 7.30 -20.40 37.54
N GLY A 390 6.31 -21.27 37.39
CA GLY A 390 4.95 -21.01 37.86
C GLY A 390 4.16 -19.97 37.08
N ARG A 391 4.65 -19.50 35.92
CA ARG A 391 3.95 -18.55 35.06
C ARG A 391 2.74 -19.21 34.40
N SER A 392 1.62 -18.54 34.44
CA SER A 392 0.41 -18.95 33.70
C SER A 392 0.58 -18.70 32.20
N ALA A 393 -0.21 -19.40 31.36
CA ALA A 393 -0.24 -19.14 29.92
C ALA A 393 -0.66 -17.68 29.62
N ARG A 394 -1.55 -17.10 30.43
CA ARG A 394 -1.94 -15.67 30.31
C ARG A 394 -0.75 -14.75 30.53
N GLU A 395 0.03 -14.95 31.57
CA GLU A 395 1.22 -14.11 31.84
C GLU A 395 2.27 -14.23 30.73
N LEU A 396 2.45 -15.41 30.14
CA LEU A 396 3.31 -15.59 28.98
C LEU A 396 2.77 -14.84 27.74
N CYS A 397 1.45 -14.89 27.48
CA CYS A 397 0.82 -14.08 26.43
C CYS A 397 1.00 -12.57 26.70
N ASP A 398 0.79 -12.12 27.93
CA ASP A 398 0.95 -10.72 28.34
C ASP A 398 2.41 -10.24 28.21
N THR A 399 3.39 -11.13 28.30
CA THR A 399 4.81 -10.83 28.07
C THR A 399 5.05 -10.37 26.63
N ILE A 400 4.38 -10.98 25.63
CA ILE A 400 4.46 -10.55 24.22
C ILE A 400 4.03 -9.09 24.10
N ASP A 401 2.88 -8.71 24.65
CA ASP A 401 2.37 -7.35 24.54
C ASP A 401 3.16 -6.34 25.37
N ASN A 402 3.46 -6.67 26.62
CA ASN A 402 3.97 -5.71 27.61
C ASN A 402 5.50 -5.59 27.64
N GLN A 403 6.21 -6.67 27.32
CA GLN A 403 7.68 -6.65 27.31
C GLN A 403 8.19 -6.59 25.86
N LEU A 404 7.86 -7.56 25.03
CA LEU A 404 8.42 -7.63 23.69
C LEU A 404 7.97 -6.44 22.83
N VAL A 405 6.66 -6.25 22.66
CA VAL A 405 6.12 -5.20 21.77
C VAL A 405 6.34 -3.80 22.33
N LYS A 406 5.83 -3.52 23.55
CA LYS A 406 5.83 -2.15 24.09
C LYS A 406 7.21 -1.66 24.52
N LYS A 407 8.09 -2.57 24.99
CA LYS A 407 9.40 -2.14 25.53
C LYS A 407 10.51 -2.22 24.49
N TYR A 408 10.57 -3.31 23.70
CA TYR A 408 11.75 -3.62 22.91
C TYR A 408 11.59 -3.29 21.43
N MET A 409 10.36 -3.39 20.91
CA MET A 409 10.07 -3.14 19.49
C MET A 409 9.60 -1.71 19.19
N ALA A 410 9.77 -0.77 20.12
CA ALA A 410 9.35 0.62 19.92
C ALA A 410 10.20 1.39 18.89
N HIS A 411 11.48 1.02 18.72
CA HIS A 411 12.39 1.67 17.78
C HIS A 411 12.19 1.12 16.35
N ARG A 412 12.33 1.98 15.34
CA ARG A 412 12.13 1.60 13.93
C ARG A 412 13.07 0.49 13.44
N ASP A 413 14.30 0.42 13.97
CA ASP A 413 15.30 -0.56 13.58
C ASP A 413 15.26 -1.84 14.45
N ALA A 414 14.37 -1.88 15.47
CA ALA A 414 14.16 -3.00 16.40
C ALA A 414 12.72 -3.56 16.25
N ARG A 415 12.31 -3.87 15.01
CA ARG A 415 10.94 -4.32 14.68
C ARG A 415 10.79 -5.83 14.64
N THR A 416 11.81 -6.58 15.06
CA THR A 416 11.81 -8.04 15.13
C THR A 416 11.97 -8.48 16.60
N GLY A 417 11.09 -9.36 17.07
CA GLY A 417 11.14 -9.87 18.43
C GLY A 417 10.61 -11.29 18.55
N CYS A 418 11.16 -12.04 19.53
CA CYS A 418 10.74 -13.40 19.85
C CYS A 418 10.56 -13.57 21.37
N LEU A 419 9.45 -14.16 21.78
CA LEU A 419 9.31 -14.76 23.11
C LEU A 419 9.80 -16.20 23.04
N LEU A 420 10.89 -16.51 23.75
CA LEU A 420 11.47 -17.85 23.87
C LEU A 420 11.13 -18.44 25.24
N VAL A 421 10.41 -19.56 25.28
CA VAL A 421 10.01 -20.22 26.53
C VAL A 421 10.66 -21.59 26.61
N SER A 422 11.56 -21.82 27.52
CA SER A 422 12.14 -23.18 27.75
C SER A 422 11.22 -24.04 28.61
N VAL A 423 11.11 -25.33 28.24
CA VAL A 423 10.30 -26.33 28.98
C VAL A 423 11.09 -27.64 29.10
N ALA A 424 11.39 -28.04 30.31
CA ALA A 424 12.17 -29.24 30.63
C ALA A 424 11.33 -30.37 31.28
N ASP A 425 10.24 -30.02 31.98
CA ASP A 425 9.38 -31.01 32.65
C ASP A 425 8.35 -31.59 31.66
N PRO A 426 8.37 -32.91 31.39
CA PRO A 426 7.43 -33.56 30.52
C PRO A 426 5.97 -33.52 31.05
N GLY A 427 5.80 -33.36 32.38
CA GLY A 427 4.48 -33.28 33.03
C GLY A 427 3.93 -31.87 33.15
N LYS A 428 4.68 -30.86 32.72
CA LYS A 428 4.25 -29.46 32.80
C LYS A 428 3.05 -29.19 31.91
N TYR A 429 2.06 -28.52 32.47
CA TYR A 429 0.86 -28.07 31.72
C TYR A 429 0.52 -26.63 32.13
N TRP A 430 -0.24 -26.00 31.28
CA TRP A 430 -0.84 -24.68 31.51
C TRP A 430 -2.34 -24.74 31.32
N LEU A 431 -3.07 -23.77 31.87
CA LEU A 431 -4.49 -23.60 31.57
C LEU A 431 -4.64 -22.59 30.43
N HIS A 432 -5.36 -23.00 29.38
CA HIS A 432 -5.63 -22.11 28.26
C HIS A 432 -6.49 -20.92 28.74
N PRO A 433 -6.07 -19.65 28.48
CA PRO A 433 -6.68 -18.47 29.08
C PRO A 433 -8.13 -18.23 28.66
N GLY A 434 -8.57 -18.79 27.51
CA GLY A 434 -9.93 -18.64 26.98
C GLY A 434 -10.86 -19.82 27.34
N THR A 435 -10.35 -21.07 27.28
CA THR A 435 -11.19 -22.28 27.49
C THR A 435 -11.04 -22.90 28.87
N GLY A 436 -9.96 -22.59 29.61
CA GLY A 436 -9.66 -23.22 30.87
C GLY A 436 -9.11 -24.66 30.77
N GLU A 437 -8.98 -25.18 29.56
CA GLU A 437 -8.46 -26.54 29.30
C GLU A 437 -6.97 -26.61 29.59
N ARG A 438 -6.52 -27.82 29.98
CA ARG A 438 -5.08 -28.09 30.14
C ARG A 438 -4.44 -28.24 28.78
N ILE A 439 -3.36 -27.48 28.57
CA ILE A 439 -2.51 -27.55 27.38
C ILE A 439 -1.09 -27.93 27.79
N ASP A 440 -0.46 -28.77 27.02
CA ASP A 440 0.94 -29.13 27.15
C ASP A 440 1.85 -28.11 26.43
N ARG A 441 3.14 -28.42 26.31
CA ARG A 441 4.10 -27.55 25.61
C ARG A 441 3.77 -27.28 24.14
N PHE A 442 3.13 -28.22 23.45
CA PHE A 442 2.72 -28.06 22.05
C PHE A 442 1.50 -27.14 21.95
N GLY A 443 0.54 -27.33 22.85
CA GLY A 443 -0.60 -26.42 22.99
C GLY A 443 -0.17 -25.01 23.40
N LEU A 444 0.85 -24.90 24.27
CA LEU A 444 1.45 -23.61 24.63
C LEU A 444 2.11 -22.95 23.41
N GLN A 445 2.87 -23.69 22.60
CA GLN A 445 3.48 -23.18 21.36
C GLN A 445 2.40 -22.59 20.43
N THR A 446 1.33 -23.34 20.21
CA THR A 446 0.21 -22.89 19.34
C THR A 446 -0.44 -21.61 19.89
N LEU A 447 -0.69 -21.54 21.19
CA LEU A 447 -1.28 -20.39 21.85
C LEU A 447 -0.39 -19.14 21.73
N LEU A 448 0.91 -19.29 22.03
CA LEU A 448 1.85 -18.17 22.00
C LEU A 448 2.10 -17.67 20.57
N GLN A 449 2.16 -18.59 19.59
CA GLN A 449 2.27 -18.20 18.18
C GLN A 449 1.04 -17.43 17.71
N ALA A 450 -0.17 -17.90 18.05
CA ALA A 450 -1.40 -17.18 17.72
C ALA A 450 -1.43 -15.76 18.33
N LYS A 451 -0.90 -15.62 19.56
CA LYS A 451 -0.77 -14.32 20.25
C LYS A 451 0.29 -13.43 19.57
N ALA A 452 1.40 -13.99 19.15
CA ALA A 452 2.44 -13.29 18.39
C ALA A 452 1.91 -12.78 17.04
N ASP A 453 1.15 -13.61 16.32
CA ASP A 453 0.51 -13.25 15.06
C ASP A 453 -0.54 -12.13 15.23
N GLU A 454 -1.30 -12.15 16.33
CA GLU A 454 -2.22 -11.06 16.69
C GLU A 454 -1.46 -9.75 16.94
N ALA A 455 -0.39 -9.81 17.69
CA ALA A 455 0.46 -8.66 18.00
C ALA A 455 1.12 -8.09 16.74
N GLN A 456 1.61 -8.95 15.86
CA GLN A 456 2.19 -8.56 14.57
C GLN A 456 1.16 -7.86 13.68
N ARG A 457 -0.05 -8.40 13.54
CA ARG A 457 -1.15 -7.76 12.76
C ARG A 457 -1.51 -6.37 13.32
N ARG A 458 -1.52 -6.22 14.65
CA ARG A 458 -1.82 -4.93 15.30
C ARG A 458 -0.72 -3.89 15.11
N LEU A 459 0.55 -4.31 15.07
CA LEU A 459 1.68 -3.42 14.81
C LEU A 459 1.72 -2.95 13.35
N GLY A 460 1.26 -3.80 12.42
CA GLY A 460 1.31 -3.54 10.98
C GLY A 460 2.73 -3.38 10.43
N GLY A 461 2.83 -3.06 9.14
CA GLY A 461 4.10 -2.81 8.46
C GLY A 461 5.07 -3.99 8.51
N GLU A 462 6.35 -3.69 8.63
CA GLU A 462 7.44 -4.68 8.61
C GLU A 462 7.71 -5.39 9.94
N ALA A 463 6.90 -5.15 11.00
CA ALA A 463 7.12 -5.77 12.30
C ALA A 463 6.98 -7.29 12.21
N ARG A 464 7.87 -8.02 12.91
CA ARG A 464 7.85 -9.48 13.04
C ARG A 464 7.86 -9.87 14.50
N VAL A 465 6.83 -10.57 14.94
CA VAL A 465 6.68 -11.07 16.32
C VAL A 465 6.60 -12.59 16.26
N LEU A 466 7.51 -13.24 16.95
CA LEU A 466 7.64 -14.69 17.00
C LEU A 466 7.45 -15.20 18.43
N ALA A 467 7.05 -16.45 18.55
CA ALA A 467 7.06 -17.16 19.82
C ALA A 467 7.55 -18.59 19.60
N LEU A 468 8.48 -19.03 20.43
CA LEU A 468 9.04 -20.37 20.38
C LEU A 468 9.07 -21.01 21.76
N VAL A 469 8.56 -22.24 21.85
CA VAL A 469 8.75 -23.12 23.01
C VAL A 469 9.95 -24.01 22.75
N LEU A 470 11.04 -23.76 23.47
CA LEU A 470 12.28 -24.55 23.42
C LEU A 470 12.09 -25.84 24.21
N ASP A 471 11.92 -26.96 23.54
CA ASP A 471 11.68 -28.27 24.14
C ASP A 471 12.99 -28.89 24.67
N LEU A 472 13.19 -28.80 25.96
CA LEU A 472 14.31 -29.40 26.69
C LEU A 472 13.97 -30.76 27.33
N VAL A 473 12.74 -31.25 27.14
CA VAL A 473 12.29 -32.53 27.72
C VAL A 473 13.20 -33.69 27.25
N PRO A 474 13.73 -34.51 28.18
CA PRO A 474 14.58 -35.64 27.80
C PRO A 474 13.87 -36.64 26.91
N ARG A 475 14.46 -37.01 25.78
CA ARG A 475 13.84 -37.92 24.80
C ARG A 475 13.94 -39.42 25.14
N LEU A 476 14.84 -39.81 26.08
CA LEU A 476 15.19 -41.21 26.38
C LEU A 476 14.96 -41.61 27.84
N SER A 477 14.02 -40.98 28.55
CA SER A 477 13.97 -41.17 30.02
C SER A 477 12.97 -42.24 30.53
N THR A 478 12.24 -42.96 29.68
CA THR A 478 11.11 -43.75 30.20
C THR A 478 11.33 -45.25 30.36
N GLU A 479 12.31 -45.84 29.68
CA GLU A 479 12.49 -47.32 29.80
C GLU A 479 13.53 -47.75 30.83
N LYS A 480 14.54 -46.94 31.11
CA LYS A 480 15.56 -47.30 32.09
C LYS A 480 15.21 -47.01 33.56
N GLN A 481 14.36 -46.02 33.82
CA GLN A 481 13.88 -45.76 35.20
C GLN A 481 12.87 -46.78 35.69
N ALA A 482 12.01 -47.31 34.79
CA ALA A 482 11.08 -48.38 35.14
C ALA A 482 11.77 -49.70 35.44
N ALA A 483 12.92 -50.01 34.82
CA ALA A 483 13.72 -51.21 35.09
C ALA A 483 14.61 -51.12 36.37
N GLY A 484 14.89 -49.93 36.86
CA GLY A 484 15.65 -49.69 38.10
C GLY A 484 14.80 -49.67 39.36
N ALA A 485 13.50 -49.43 39.26
CA ALA A 485 12.55 -49.43 40.38
C ALA A 485 11.92 -50.81 40.68
N ALA A 486 12.23 -51.81 39.85
CA ALA A 486 11.77 -53.20 40.02
C ALA A 486 12.85 -54.18 40.48
N ARG A 487 13.93 -53.66 41.07
CA ARG A 487 14.96 -54.48 41.73
C ARG A 487 15.06 -54.19 43.22
#